data_1f485c72bbab2a19975404e0c7bf864e
#
_entry.id   1f485c72bbab2a19975404e0c7bf864e
#
_cell.length_a   1.000
_cell.length_b   1.000
_cell.length_c   1.000
_cell.angle_alpha   90.00
_cell.angle_beta   90.00
_cell.angle_gamma   90.00
#
_symmetry.space_group_name_H-M   'P 1'
#
loop_
_entity.id
_entity.type
_entity.pdbx_description
1 polymer ?
#
loop_
_entity_poly.entity_id
_entity_poly.type
_entity_poly.pdbx_seq_one_letter_code
_entity_poly.pdbx_strand_id
1 'polypeptide(L)'
;MGKGLVVVLSGPSCAGKTPLLLAIEKLYPDLHFARPVPYTCRPPRPGEPIGRDFHFTTEDEIRSMPPDRFLVGKVRATWQAVDMLEVAGLLENNRRVVFELYYELAARLMAHPAVVGRLGDFSVRTVFIAPVSDDELAAMLAHNPRLTERDLLSEISRIRQTTRAMRQGKKFTDAERADIQARAATVWDEMQAGKQFTDYIVNHDGEDSTNWDFTPPPGDAGRLVRTFASILRDCG
;
A
#
# COMPACT_ATOMS: atom_id res chain seq x y z
N MET A 1 21.13 -8.51 20.52
CA MET A 1 19.96 -7.68 20.15
C MET A 1 19.26 -8.38 18.99
N GLY A 2 17.92 -8.55 19.02
CA GLY A 2 17.20 -9.13 17.87
C GLY A 2 17.32 -8.26 16.63
N LYS A 3 17.19 -8.88 15.46
CA LYS A 3 17.19 -8.17 14.17
C LYS A 3 16.04 -7.17 14.10
N GLY A 4 16.24 -6.05 13.41
CA GLY A 4 15.15 -5.14 13.07
C GLY A 4 14.18 -5.79 12.06
N LEU A 5 13.02 -5.16 11.82
CA LEU A 5 12.03 -5.62 10.86
C LEU A 5 11.76 -4.56 9.79
N VAL A 6 11.86 -4.96 8.55
CA VAL A 6 11.38 -4.19 7.39
C VAL A 6 10.11 -4.85 6.86
N VAL A 7 9.04 -4.09 6.77
CA VAL A 7 7.79 -4.52 6.14
C VAL A 7 7.55 -3.69 4.89
N VAL A 8 7.37 -4.35 3.76
CA VAL A 8 6.92 -3.71 2.52
C VAL A 8 5.45 -4.05 2.32
N LEU A 9 4.59 -3.08 2.58
CA LEU A 9 3.13 -3.20 2.48
C LEU A 9 2.67 -2.74 1.10
N SER A 10 1.99 -3.59 0.38
CA SER A 10 1.40 -3.29 -0.93
C SER A 10 -0.03 -3.82 -1.05
N GLY A 11 -0.67 -3.49 -2.15
CA GLY A 11 -2.03 -3.90 -2.47
C GLY A 11 -2.77 -2.83 -3.27
N PRO A 12 -3.87 -3.18 -3.94
CA PRO A 12 -4.63 -2.25 -4.76
C PRO A 12 -5.16 -1.04 -3.98
N SER A 13 -5.59 -0.04 -4.72
CA SER A 13 -6.32 1.09 -4.12
C SER A 13 -7.57 0.58 -3.41
N CYS A 14 -7.87 1.13 -2.24
CA CYS A 14 -8.97 0.71 -1.36
C CYS A 14 -8.83 -0.68 -0.72
N ALA A 15 -7.65 -1.30 -0.71
CA ALA A 15 -7.45 -2.58 -0.02
C ALA A 15 -7.45 -2.46 1.52
N GLY A 16 -7.42 -1.23 2.08
CA GLY A 16 -7.45 -1.00 3.53
C GLY A 16 -6.08 -0.73 4.15
N LYS A 17 -5.05 -0.39 3.36
CA LYS A 17 -3.69 -0.14 3.87
C LYS A 17 -3.61 1.04 4.84
N THR A 18 -4.14 2.18 4.43
CA THR A 18 -4.11 3.40 5.26
C THR A 18 -4.86 3.22 6.59
N PRO A 19 -6.12 2.74 6.63
CA PRO A 19 -6.80 2.52 7.90
C PRO A 19 -6.15 1.42 8.75
N LEU A 20 -5.52 0.40 8.13
CA LEU A 20 -4.72 -0.59 8.86
C LEU A 20 -3.61 0.08 9.66
N LEU A 21 -2.77 0.91 9.03
CA LEU A 21 -1.64 1.56 9.69
C LEU A 21 -2.11 2.49 10.82
N LEU A 22 -3.19 3.24 10.59
CA LEU A 22 -3.82 4.08 11.62
C LEU A 22 -4.36 3.26 12.79
N ALA A 23 -4.95 2.10 12.51
CA ALA A 23 -5.46 1.21 13.56
C ALA A 23 -4.31 0.59 14.37
N ILE A 24 -3.21 0.21 13.74
CA ILE A 24 -2.02 -0.29 14.44
C ILE A 24 -1.45 0.79 15.37
N GLU A 25 -1.24 2.01 14.89
CA GLU A 25 -0.75 3.13 15.69
C GLU A 25 -1.63 3.38 16.94
N LYS A 26 -2.95 3.23 16.77
CA LYS A 26 -3.91 3.47 17.84
C LYS A 26 -4.05 2.31 18.83
N LEU A 27 -4.08 1.07 18.34
CA LEU A 27 -4.38 -0.13 19.15
C LEU A 27 -3.15 -0.79 19.73
N TYR A 28 -1.99 -0.59 19.11
CA TYR A 28 -0.71 -1.21 19.48
C TYR A 28 0.41 -0.17 19.53
N PRO A 29 0.31 0.84 20.42
CA PRO A 29 1.30 1.92 20.50
C PRO A 29 2.71 1.44 20.88
N ASP A 30 2.81 0.23 21.44
CA ASP A 30 4.08 -0.47 21.71
C ASP A 30 4.77 -1.00 20.44
N LEU A 31 4.03 -1.13 19.34
CA LEU A 31 4.56 -1.57 18.05
C LEU A 31 4.99 -0.39 17.18
N HIS A 32 5.71 0.56 17.76
CA HIS A 32 6.22 1.69 17.00
C HIS A 32 6.95 1.25 15.74
N PHE A 33 6.63 1.87 14.63
CA PHE A 33 7.31 1.71 13.34
C PHE A 33 7.53 3.08 12.69
N ALA A 34 8.62 3.20 11.96
CA ALA A 34 8.91 4.37 11.15
C ALA A 34 8.40 4.17 9.72
N ARG A 35 8.04 5.25 9.05
CA ARG A 35 7.58 5.25 7.65
C ARG A 35 8.36 6.30 6.87
N PRO A 36 9.00 5.95 5.75
CA PRO A 36 9.52 6.96 4.84
C PRO A 36 8.36 7.70 4.17
N VAL A 37 8.56 8.96 3.86
CA VAL A 37 7.58 9.79 3.15
C VAL A 37 8.01 9.94 1.68
N PRO A 38 7.37 9.22 0.73
CA PRO A 38 7.75 9.30 -0.67
C PRO A 38 7.36 10.65 -1.29
N TYR A 39 8.06 11.03 -2.35
CA TYR A 39 7.72 12.15 -3.22
C TYR A 39 6.72 11.72 -4.29
N THR A 40 5.83 12.64 -4.70
CA THR A 40 4.87 12.40 -5.79
C THR A 40 4.57 13.67 -6.56
N CYS A 41 4.35 13.55 -7.89
CA CYS A 41 3.94 14.67 -8.73
C CYS A 41 2.42 14.80 -8.89
N ARG A 42 1.63 13.90 -8.30
CA ARG A 42 0.18 14.11 -8.27
C ARG A 42 -0.19 15.27 -7.35
N PRO A 43 -1.23 16.02 -7.65
CA PRO A 43 -1.73 17.02 -6.71
C PRO A 43 -2.21 16.37 -5.40
N PRO A 44 -2.08 17.09 -4.26
CA PRO A 44 -2.64 16.63 -2.99
C PRO A 44 -4.17 16.49 -3.10
N ARG A 45 -4.72 15.49 -2.42
CA ARG A 45 -6.16 15.31 -2.31
C ARG A 45 -6.73 16.25 -1.25
N PRO A 46 -8.02 16.64 -1.34
CA PRO A 46 -8.67 17.39 -0.28
C PRO A 46 -8.51 16.70 1.08
N GLY A 47 -7.96 17.44 2.06
CA GLY A 47 -7.71 16.95 3.41
C GLY A 47 -6.49 16.04 3.57
N GLU A 48 -5.69 15.82 2.54
CA GLU A 48 -4.45 15.05 2.63
C GLU A 48 -3.33 15.91 3.25
N PRO A 49 -2.75 15.49 4.38
CA PRO A 49 -1.70 16.26 5.05
C PRO A 49 -0.40 16.21 4.25
N ILE A 50 0.17 17.40 4.03
CA ILE A 50 1.47 17.55 3.36
C ILE A 50 2.58 17.05 4.28
N GLY A 51 3.50 16.25 3.74
CA GLY A 51 4.69 15.77 4.47
C GLY A 51 4.42 14.61 5.43
N ARG A 52 3.18 14.09 5.48
CA ARG A 52 2.85 12.88 6.24
C ARG A 52 2.80 11.63 5.36
N ASP A 53 2.04 11.70 4.27
CA ASP A 53 1.84 10.58 3.37
C ASP A 53 2.67 10.74 2.09
N PHE A 54 2.89 11.99 1.66
CA PHE A 54 3.72 12.36 0.52
C PHE A 54 4.36 13.74 0.66
N HIS A 55 5.55 13.90 0.06
CA HIS A 55 6.10 15.17 -0.35
C HIS A 55 5.59 15.46 -1.76
N PHE A 56 4.80 16.54 -1.93
CA PHE A 56 4.24 16.91 -3.23
C PHE A 56 5.21 17.86 -3.96
N THR A 57 5.52 17.54 -5.21
CA THR A 57 6.42 18.31 -6.05
C THR A 57 6.05 18.16 -7.53
N THR A 58 6.83 18.67 -8.47
CA THR A 58 6.56 18.57 -9.90
C THR A 58 7.14 17.29 -10.51
N GLU A 59 6.64 16.89 -11.69
CA GLU A 59 7.20 15.76 -12.43
C GLU A 59 8.67 16.01 -12.80
N ASP A 60 8.99 17.23 -13.25
CA ASP A 60 10.35 17.58 -13.67
C ASP A 60 11.33 17.49 -12.50
N GLU A 61 10.91 17.95 -11.31
CA GLU A 61 11.73 17.82 -10.10
C GLU A 61 11.98 16.35 -9.74
N ILE A 62 10.95 15.49 -9.75
CA ILE A 62 11.13 14.06 -9.46
C ILE A 62 12.07 13.41 -10.49
N ARG A 63 11.87 13.70 -11.78
CA ARG A 63 12.69 13.10 -12.84
C ARG A 63 14.13 13.57 -12.86
N SER A 64 14.40 14.75 -12.30
CA SER A 64 15.76 15.30 -12.14
C SER A 64 16.46 14.88 -10.85
N MET A 65 15.77 14.15 -9.95
CA MET A 65 16.37 13.67 -8.70
C MET A 65 17.55 12.72 -8.98
N PRO A 66 18.68 12.89 -8.30
CA PRO A 66 19.88 12.09 -8.54
C PRO A 66 19.64 10.60 -8.19
N PRO A 67 19.91 9.68 -9.13
CA PRO A 67 19.57 8.25 -8.98
C PRO A 67 20.41 7.49 -7.95
N ASP A 68 21.53 8.06 -7.51
CA ASP A 68 22.38 7.55 -6.43
C ASP A 68 21.75 7.77 -5.05
N ARG A 69 20.86 8.77 -4.93
CA ARG A 69 20.14 9.10 -3.71
C ARG A 69 18.67 8.71 -3.75
N PHE A 70 18.00 8.82 -4.90
CA PHE A 70 16.57 8.63 -5.00
C PHE A 70 16.20 7.40 -5.84
N LEU A 71 15.32 6.57 -5.30
CA LEU A 71 14.66 5.53 -6.07
C LEU A 71 13.46 6.15 -6.79
N VAL A 72 13.66 6.55 -8.07
CA VAL A 72 12.64 7.19 -8.89
C VAL A 72 11.91 6.15 -9.73
N GLY A 73 10.58 6.23 -9.79
CA GLY A 73 9.78 5.34 -10.63
C GLY A 73 8.42 5.91 -10.99
N LYS A 74 7.84 5.38 -12.06
CA LYS A 74 6.48 5.72 -12.47
C LYS A 74 5.50 4.77 -11.81
N VAL A 75 4.52 5.33 -11.11
CA VAL A 75 3.43 4.58 -10.48
C VAL A 75 2.15 4.95 -11.21
N ARG A 76 1.67 4.06 -12.06
CA ARG A 76 0.54 4.34 -12.98
C ARG A 76 0.83 5.56 -13.86
N ALA A 77 0.06 6.65 -13.68
CA ALA A 77 0.21 7.89 -14.46
C ALA A 77 1.12 8.93 -13.80
N THR A 78 1.63 8.69 -12.58
CA THR A 78 2.38 9.69 -11.81
C THR A 78 3.80 9.21 -11.51
N TRP A 79 4.74 10.15 -11.39
CA TRP A 79 6.08 9.85 -10.92
C TRP A 79 6.13 9.91 -9.39
N GLN A 80 6.91 9.01 -8.82
CA GLN A 80 7.20 8.95 -7.39
C GLN A 80 8.70 8.75 -7.18
N ALA A 81 9.18 9.18 -6.01
CA ALA A 81 10.54 8.94 -5.59
C ALA A 81 10.59 8.61 -4.10
N VAL A 82 11.56 7.78 -3.70
CA VAL A 82 11.90 7.48 -2.31
C VAL A 82 13.32 7.96 -2.04
N ASP A 83 13.52 8.76 -0.98
CA ASP A 83 14.83 9.22 -0.57
C ASP A 83 15.57 8.09 0.17
N MET A 84 16.63 7.58 -0.42
CA MET A 84 17.40 6.47 0.14
C MET A 84 18.27 6.87 1.35
N LEU A 85 18.54 8.17 1.53
CA LEU A 85 19.17 8.67 2.75
C LEU A 85 18.19 8.67 3.92
N GLU A 86 16.93 9.08 3.69
CA GLU A 86 15.87 8.95 4.68
C GLU A 86 15.69 7.48 5.08
N VAL A 87 15.57 6.58 4.09
CA VAL A 87 15.47 5.13 4.33
C VAL A 87 16.63 4.63 5.18
N ALA A 88 17.87 5.00 4.83
CA ALA A 88 19.04 4.60 5.60
C ALA A 88 18.98 5.08 7.06
N GLY A 89 18.61 6.35 7.27
CA GLY A 89 18.46 6.92 8.61
C GLY A 89 17.32 6.24 9.42
N LEU A 90 16.21 5.89 8.79
CA LEU A 90 15.13 5.16 9.44
C LEU A 90 15.58 3.75 9.86
N LEU A 91 16.30 3.04 9.01
CA LEU A 91 16.84 1.71 9.31
C LEU A 91 17.89 1.73 10.43
N GLU A 92 18.66 2.83 10.56
CA GLU A 92 19.63 2.99 11.65
C GLU A 92 18.95 3.25 13.00
N ASN A 93 17.88 4.02 13.00
CA ASN A 93 17.27 4.55 14.23
C ASN A 93 16.02 3.80 14.69
N ASN A 94 15.49 2.87 13.89
CA ASN A 94 14.24 2.20 14.19
C ASN A 94 14.38 0.68 14.04
N ARG A 95 13.75 -0.05 14.95
CA ARG A 95 13.69 -1.50 14.89
C ARG A 95 12.63 -2.02 13.89
N ARG A 96 11.66 -1.18 13.53
CA ARG A 96 10.58 -1.50 12.57
C ARG A 96 10.44 -0.36 11.58
N VAL A 97 10.51 -0.69 10.29
CA VAL A 97 10.27 0.26 9.20
C VAL A 97 9.22 -0.32 8.27
N VAL A 98 8.14 0.43 8.03
CA VAL A 98 7.04 0.02 7.16
C VAL A 98 7.01 0.90 5.93
N PHE A 99 7.16 0.30 4.76
CA PHE A 99 7.06 0.95 3.46
C PHE A 99 5.68 0.67 2.87
N GLU A 100 4.87 1.69 2.62
CA GLU A 100 3.66 1.58 1.81
C GLU A 100 4.00 1.96 0.37
N LEU A 101 4.22 0.97 -0.49
CA LEU A 101 4.68 1.18 -1.86
C LEU A 101 3.83 0.43 -2.88
N TYR A 102 3.78 0.99 -4.08
CA TYR A 102 3.31 0.27 -5.25
C TYR A 102 4.28 -0.88 -5.57
N TYR A 103 3.76 -2.01 -6.03
CA TYR A 103 4.53 -3.26 -6.13
C TYR A 103 5.82 -3.14 -6.95
N GLU A 104 5.83 -2.37 -8.04
CA GLU A 104 7.04 -2.17 -8.85
C GLU A 104 8.12 -1.39 -8.10
N LEU A 105 7.74 -0.36 -7.35
CA LEU A 105 8.68 0.37 -6.51
C LEU A 105 9.14 -0.49 -5.33
N ALA A 106 8.26 -1.32 -4.78
CA ALA A 106 8.61 -2.27 -3.73
C ALA A 106 9.70 -3.24 -4.21
N ALA A 107 9.54 -3.85 -5.39
CA ALA A 107 10.53 -4.75 -5.97
C ALA A 107 11.89 -4.05 -6.20
N ARG A 108 11.86 -2.81 -6.71
CA ARG A 108 13.09 -2.03 -6.94
C ARG A 108 13.77 -1.60 -5.64
N LEU A 109 12.99 -1.23 -4.61
CA LEU A 109 13.53 -0.91 -3.28
C LEU A 109 14.28 -2.11 -2.71
N MET A 110 13.68 -3.30 -2.77
CA MET A 110 14.27 -4.52 -2.25
C MET A 110 15.54 -4.95 -2.98
N ALA A 111 15.70 -4.56 -4.24
CA ALA A 111 16.91 -4.79 -5.04
C ALA A 111 17.96 -3.66 -4.92
N HIS A 112 17.63 -2.56 -4.22
CA HIS A 112 18.51 -1.40 -4.14
C HIS A 112 19.74 -1.68 -3.25
N PRO A 113 20.99 -1.36 -3.69
CA PRO A 113 22.22 -1.68 -2.95
C PRO A 113 22.23 -1.16 -1.50
N ALA A 114 21.70 0.05 -1.26
CA ALA A 114 21.61 0.62 0.08
C ALA A 114 20.67 -0.16 1.03
N VAL A 115 19.68 -0.88 0.50
CA VAL A 115 18.80 -1.77 1.26
C VAL A 115 19.46 -3.13 1.39
N VAL A 116 19.90 -3.72 0.28
CA VAL A 116 20.54 -5.06 0.25
C VAL A 116 21.72 -5.14 1.20
N GLY A 117 22.59 -4.12 1.23
CA GLY A 117 23.75 -4.07 2.13
C GLY A 117 23.39 -4.05 3.63
N ARG A 118 22.16 -3.69 3.99
CA ARG A 118 21.67 -3.61 5.38
C ARG A 118 20.69 -4.73 5.76
N LEU A 119 20.24 -5.53 4.79
CA LEU A 119 19.27 -6.62 5.06
C LEU A 119 19.82 -7.69 6.01
N GLY A 120 21.15 -7.76 6.19
CA GLY A 120 21.76 -8.63 7.19
C GLY A 120 21.30 -8.34 8.63
N ASP A 121 20.96 -7.08 8.92
CA ASP A 121 20.56 -6.58 10.23
C ASP A 121 19.03 -6.57 10.44
N PHE A 122 18.26 -6.88 9.38
CA PHE A 122 16.80 -6.85 9.38
C PHE A 122 16.21 -8.16 8.88
N SER A 123 15.08 -8.55 9.49
CA SER A 123 14.14 -9.48 8.88
C SER A 123 13.27 -8.71 7.90
N VAL A 124 13.03 -9.25 6.72
CA VAL A 124 12.21 -8.60 5.69
C VAL A 124 10.92 -9.39 5.49
N ARG A 125 9.79 -8.70 5.57
CA ARG A 125 8.48 -9.24 5.24
C ARG A 125 7.84 -8.38 4.15
N THR A 126 7.32 -9.02 3.14
CA THR A 126 6.52 -8.37 2.10
C THR A 126 5.08 -8.78 2.30
N VAL A 127 4.18 -7.81 2.50
CA VAL A 127 2.77 -8.02 2.82
C VAL A 127 1.92 -7.45 1.71
N PHE A 128 1.08 -8.28 1.10
CA PHE A 128 0.12 -7.86 0.09
C PHE A 128 -1.30 -8.01 0.63
N ILE A 129 -2.08 -6.93 0.58
CA ILE A 129 -3.50 -6.95 0.95
C ILE A 129 -4.33 -7.06 -0.32
N ALA A 130 -5.00 -8.20 -0.47
CA ALA A 130 -5.86 -8.50 -1.60
C ALA A 130 -7.34 -8.22 -1.30
N PRO A 131 -8.11 -7.66 -2.24
CA PRO A 131 -9.54 -7.42 -2.05
C PRO A 131 -10.41 -8.69 -2.08
N VAL A 132 -9.91 -9.78 -2.65
CA VAL A 132 -10.60 -11.04 -2.89
C VAL A 132 -9.57 -12.16 -3.02
N SER A 133 -9.93 -13.39 -2.63
CA SER A 133 -9.11 -14.58 -2.86
C SER A 133 -9.23 -15.12 -4.29
N ASP A 134 -8.29 -15.96 -4.70
CA ASP A 134 -8.36 -16.65 -6.00
C ASP A 134 -9.59 -17.58 -6.10
N ASP A 135 -9.94 -18.28 -5.01
CA ASP A 135 -11.11 -19.18 -4.96
C ASP A 135 -12.43 -18.39 -5.10
N GLU A 136 -12.56 -17.26 -4.42
CA GLU A 136 -13.72 -16.37 -4.56
C GLU A 136 -13.82 -15.80 -5.97
N LEU A 137 -12.68 -15.38 -6.54
CA LEU A 137 -12.63 -14.88 -7.91
C LEU A 137 -13.06 -15.95 -8.92
N ALA A 138 -12.57 -17.18 -8.76
CA ALA A 138 -12.97 -18.32 -9.59
C ALA A 138 -14.47 -18.63 -9.45
N ALA A 139 -15.02 -18.60 -8.22
CA ALA A 139 -16.45 -18.79 -7.99
C ALA A 139 -17.31 -17.70 -8.64
N MET A 140 -16.88 -16.43 -8.55
CA MET A 140 -17.57 -15.32 -9.22
C MET A 140 -17.58 -15.47 -10.74
N LEU A 141 -16.45 -15.89 -11.32
CA LEU A 141 -16.32 -16.11 -12.77
C LEU A 141 -17.20 -17.28 -13.25
N ALA A 142 -17.30 -18.35 -12.47
CA ALA A 142 -18.19 -19.46 -12.79
C ALA A 142 -19.68 -19.02 -12.94
N HIS A 143 -20.09 -18.02 -12.18
CA HIS A 143 -21.43 -17.42 -12.30
C HIS A 143 -21.53 -16.36 -13.42
N ASN A 144 -20.39 -15.86 -13.91
CA ASN A 144 -20.32 -14.79 -14.91
C ASN A 144 -19.34 -15.16 -16.05
N PRO A 145 -19.61 -16.18 -16.85
CA PRO A 145 -18.65 -16.76 -17.82
C PRO A 145 -18.30 -15.83 -18.99
N ARG A 146 -18.89 -14.65 -19.07
CA ARG A 146 -18.56 -13.62 -20.08
C ARG A 146 -17.48 -12.65 -19.61
N LEU A 147 -17.15 -12.65 -18.32
CA LEU A 147 -16.14 -11.78 -17.75
C LEU A 147 -14.79 -12.49 -17.66
N THR A 148 -13.72 -11.74 -17.78
CA THR A 148 -12.36 -12.19 -17.43
C THR A 148 -12.04 -11.84 -15.98
N GLU A 149 -10.99 -12.45 -15.43
CA GLU A 149 -10.47 -12.06 -14.09
C GLU A 149 -10.15 -10.55 -14.04
N ARG A 150 -9.58 -10.02 -15.13
CA ARG A 150 -9.24 -8.60 -15.23
C ARG A 150 -10.49 -7.72 -15.17
N ASP A 151 -11.55 -8.10 -15.89
CA ASP A 151 -12.81 -7.35 -15.87
C ASP A 151 -13.41 -7.33 -14.46
N LEU A 152 -13.47 -8.49 -13.82
CA LEU A 152 -14.08 -8.64 -12.50
C LEU A 152 -13.31 -7.87 -11.42
N LEU A 153 -11.98 -8.00 -11.40
CA LEU A 153 -11.12 -7.26 -10.47
C LEU A 153 -11.19 -5.75 -10.69
N SER A 154 -11.25 -5.31 -11.95
CA SER A 154 -11.44 -3.89 -12.28
C SER A 154 -12.77 -3.38 -11.76
N GLU A 155 -13.84 -4.16 -11.89
CA GLU A 155 -15.17 -3.79 -11.40
C GLU A 155 -15.22 -3.73 -9.86
N ILE A 156 -14.66 -4.73 -9.16
CA ILE A 156 -14.54 -4.73 -7.69
C ILE A 156 -13.80 -3.48 -7.22
N SER A 157 -12.68 -3.16 -7.85
CA SER A 157 -11.89 -1.98 -7.51
C SER A 157 -12.64 -0.68 -7.77
N ARG A 158 -13.35 -0.59 -8.90
CA ARG A 158 -14.15 0.58 -9.26
C ARG A 158 -15.27 0.81 -8.25
N ILE A 159 -15.99 -0.23 -7.87
CA ILE A 159 -17.07 -0.16 -6.85
C ILE A 159 -16.50 0.36 -5.52
N ARG A 160 -15.43 -0.26 -5.00
CA ARG A 160 -14.82 0.14 -3.72
C ARG A 160 -14.36 1.59 -3.73
N GLN A 161 -13.66 2.01 -4.78
CA GLN A 161 -13.17 3.39 -4.89
C GLN A 161 -14.31 4.40 -4.99
N THR A 162 -15.39 4.05 -5.71
CA THR A 162 -16.61 4.86 -5.81
C THR A 162 -17.30 4.99 -4.46
N THR A 163 -17.51 3.87 -3.75
CA THR A 163 -18.11 3.85 -2.41
C THR A 163 -17.30 4.67 -1.42
N ARG A 164 -15.95 4.53 -1.42
CA ARG A 164 -15.07 5.37 -0.60
C ARG A 164 -15.25 6.86 -0.91
N ALA A 165 -15.25 7.23 -2.19
CA ALA A 165 -15.42 8.63 -2.60
C ALA A 165 -16.76 9.19 -2.15
N MET A 166 -17.84 8.40 -2.23
CA MET A 166 -19.17 8.78 -1.71
C MET A 166 -19.15 9.02 -0.19
N ARG A 167 -18.55 8.10 0.57
CA ARG A 167 -18.40 8.26 2.03
C ARG A 167 -17.60 9.50 2.42
N GLN A 168 -16.63 9.88 1.60
CA GLN A 168 -15.82 11.10 1.79
C GLN A 168 -16.52 12.37 1.30
N GLY A 169 -17.77 12.28 0.84
CA GLY A 169 -18.52 13.44 0.32
C GLY A 169 -17.93 14.07 -0.95
N LYS A 170 -17.12 13.30 -1.69
CA LYS A 170 -16.48 13.82 -2.90
C LYS A 170 -17.46 13.98 -4.05
N LYS A 171 -17.30 15.05 -4.81
CA LYS A 171 -18.02 15.24 -6.07
C LYS A 171 -17.34 14.42 -7.16
N PHE A 172 -18.12 13.67 -7.93
CA PHE A 172 -17.61 12.91 -9.07
C PHE A 172 -17.40 13.81 -10.28
N THR A 173 -16.22 14.44 -10.33
CA THR A 173 -15.74 15.13 -11.53
C THR A 173 -15.22 14.12 -12.56
N ASP A 174 -15.05 14.55 -13.81
CA ASP A 174 -14.45 13.69 -14.85
C ASP A 174 -13.02 13.27 -14.50
N ALA A 175 -12.26 14.16 -13.85
CA ALA A 175 -10.92 13.85 -13.33
C ALA A 175 -10.95 12.76 -12.25
N GLU A 176 -11.91 12.80 -11.31
CA GLU A 176 -12.09 11.76 -10.30
C GLU A 176 -12.47 10.40 -10.94
N ARG A 177 -13.38 10.42 -11.93
CA ARG A 177 -13.75 9.21 -12.68
C ARG A 177 -12.55 8.61 -13.42
N ALA A 178 -11.76 9.45 -14.07
CA ALA A 178 -10.55 9.02 -14.78
C ALA A 178 -9.50 8.43 -13.82
N ASP A 179 -9.29 9.02 -12.64
CA ASP A 179 -8.39 8.49 -11.60
C ASP A 179 -8.86 7.11 -11.08
N ILE A 180 -10.16 6.95 -10.81
CA ILE A 180 -10.76 5.66 -10.41
C ILE A 180 -10.55 4.62 -11.52
N GLN A 181 -10.82 4.97 -12.76
CA GLN A 181 -10.65 4.06 -13.90
C GLN A 181 -9.19 3.65 -14.09
N ALA A 182 -8.25 4.59 -14.02
CA ALA A 182 -6.82 4.30 -14.14
C ALA A 182 -6.33 3.33 -13.05
N ARG A 183 -6.82 3.48 -11.81
CA ARG A 183 -6.49 2.56 -10.71
C ARG A 183 -7.15 1.21 -10.87
N ALA A 184 -8.38 1.15 -11.33
CA ALA A 184 -9.09 -0.11 -11.56
C ALA A 184 -8.41 -0.93 -12.67
N ALA A 185 -7.87 -0.28 -13.69
CA ALA A 185 -7.20 -0.94 -14.80
C ALA A 185 -5.91 -1.71 -14.40
N THR A 186 -5.24 -1.31 -13.30
CA THR A 186 -3.98 -1.94 -12.85
C THR A 186 -4.17 -3.06 -11.83
N VAL A 187 -5.38 -3.26 -11.31
CA VAL A 187 -5.61 -4.18 -10.17
C VAL A 187 -5.23 -5.62 -10.48
N TRP A 188 -5.51 -6.09 -11.69
CA TRP A 188 -5.13 -7.45 -12.08
C TRP A 188 -3.61 -7.66 -12.03
N ASP A 189 -2.84 -6.72 -12.57
CA ASP A 189 -1.38 -6.78 -12.57
C ASP A 189 -0.84 -6.69 -11.14
N GLU A 190 -1.43 -5.84 -10.29
CA GLU A 190 -1.11 -5.75 -8.85
C GLU A 190 -1.39 -7.07 -8.12
N MET A 191 -2.53 -7.74 -8.39
CA MET A 191 -2.87 -9.02 -7.80
C MET A 191 -1.90 -10.14 -8.22
N GLN A 192 -1.51 -10.19 -9.50
CA GLN A 192 -0.52 -11.18 -9.96
C GLN A 192 0.84 -10.98 -9.29
N ALA A 193 1.30 -9.73 -9.19
CA ALA A 193 2.54 -9.41 -8.49
C ALA A 193 2.46 -9.72 -6.98
N GLY A 194 1.30 -9.49 -6.37
CA GLY A 194 1.04 -9.76 -4.96
C GLY A 194 1.23 -11.23 -4.56
N LYS A 195 1.02 -12.18 -5.48
CA LYS A 195 1.23 -13.62 -5.24
C LYS A 195 2.67 -14.00 -4.90
N GLN A 196 3.63 -13.11 -5.18
CA GLN A 196 5.05 -13.31 -4.86
C GLN A 196 5.44 -12.73 -3.50
N PHE A 197 4.51 -12.07 -2.80
CA PHE A 197 4.76 -11.51 -1.48
C PHE A 197 4.77 -12.62 -0.42
N THR A 198 5.57 -12.43 0.63
CA THR A 198 5.71 -13.39 1.74
C THR A 198 4.37 -13.67 2.42
N ASP A 199 3.59 -12.61 2.63
CA ASP A 199 2.28 -12.66 3.25
C ASP A 199 1.24 -12.10 2.27
N TYR A 200 0.28 -12.94 1.88
CA TYR A 200 -0.85 -12.56 1.05
C TYR A 200 -2.12 -12.63 1.91
N ILE A 201 -2.72 -11.48 2.19
CA ILE A 201 -3.82 -11.36 3.15
C ILE A 201 -5.06 -10.85 2.43
N VAL A 202 -6.11 -11.65 2.43
CA VAL A 202 -7.42 -11.24 1.88
C VAL A 202 -8.14 -10.35 2.89
N ASN A 203 -8.60 -9.19 2.43
CA ASN A 203 -9.37 -8.23 3.22
C ASN A 203 -10.58 -7.72 2.42
N HIS A 204 -11.78 -8.15 2.80
CA HIS A 204 -13.01 -7.66 2.20
C HIS A 204 -13.41 -6.28 2.72
N ASP A 205 -12.90 -5.88 3.88
CA ASP A 205 -13.10 -4.57 4.48
C ASP A 205 -12.07 -3.57 3.93
N GLY A 206 -12.28 -3.09 2.70
CA GLY A 206 -11.47 -2.03 2.12
C GLY A 206 -11.67 -0.68 2.83
N GLU A 207 -11.04 0.37 2.33
CA GLU A 207 -11.20 1.74 2.88
C GLU A 207 -12.65 2.28 2.73
N ASP A 208 -13.49 1.59 1.99
CA ASP A 208 -14.91 1.84 1.80
C ASP A 208 -15.78 1.23 2.90
N SER A 209 -15.26 0.28 3.70
CA SER A 209 -16.00 -0.40 4.76
C SER A 209 -16.21 0.49 5.99
N THR A 210 -17.40 0.38 6.58
CA THR A 210 -17.73 1.01 7.87
C THR A 210 -17.09 0.32 9.06
N ASN A 211 -16.54 -0.89 8.89
CA ASN A 211 -15.86 -1.61 9.96
C ASN A 211 -14.64 -0.84 10.50
N TRP A 212 -14.04 0.02 9.69
CA TRP A 212 -12.95 0.90 10.13
C TRP A 212 -13.37 2.05 11.05
N ASP A 213 -14.67 2.31 11.18
CA ASP A 213 -15.20 3.34 12.08
C ASP A 213 -15.20 2.88 13.55
N PHE A 214 -15.02 1.59 13.81
CA PHE A 214 -14.98 0.99 15.14
C PHE A 214 -13.56 0.85 15.69
N THR A 215 -13.45 0.77 17.02
CA THR A 215 -12.17 0.56 17.73
C THR A 215 -12.37 -0.49 18.84
N PRO A 216 -11.81 -1.70 18.71
CA PRO A 216 -11.14 -2.24 17.51
C PRO A 216 -12.13 -2.49 16.35
N PRO A 217 -11.66 -2.49 15.11
CA PRO A 217 -12.53 -2.80 13.98
C PRO A 217 -12.99 -4.26 14.02
N PRO A 218 -14.26 -4.56 13.68
CA PRO A 218 -14.76 -5.92 13.53
C PRO A 218 -14.40 -6.52 12.16
N GLY A 219 -14.83 -7.76 11.91
CA GLY A 219 -14.75 -8.41 10.61
C GLY A 219 -13.33 -8.66 10.11
N ASP A 220 -13.16 -8.54 8.82
CA ASP A 220 -11.87 -8.73 8.15
C ASP A 220 -10.89 -7.61 8.47
N ALA A 221 -11.36 -6.38 8.65
CA ALA A 221 -10.55 -5.26 9.13
C ALA A 221 -9.86 -5.61 10.46
N GLY A 222 -10.62 -6.16 11.42
CA GLY A 222 -10.06 -6.58 12.72
C GLY A 222 -9.12 -7.78 12.62
N ARG A 223 -9.42 -8.73 11.74
CA ARG A 223 -8.51 -9.84 11.45
C ARG A 223 -7.19 -9.33 10.85
N LEU A 224 -7.26 -8.45 9.86
CA LEU A 224 -6.10 -7.85 9.22
C LEU A 224 -5.23 -7.09 10.24
N VAL A 225 -5.83 -6.29 11.13
CA VAL A 225 -5.11 -5.57 12.18
C VAL A 225 -4.36 -6.52 13.11
N ARG A 226 -5.00 -7.60 13.57
CA ARG A 226 -4.34 -8.60 14.43
C ARG A 226 -3.21 -9.33 13.73
N THR A 227 -3.42 -9.74 12.47
CA THR A 227 -2.39 -10.41 11.65
C THR A 227 -1.20 -9.48 11.43
N PHE A 228 -1.43 -8.22 11.06
CA PHE A 228 -0.34 -7.27 10.85
C PHE A 228 0.40 -6.92 12.14
N ALA A 229 -0.31 -6.82 13.26
CA ALA A 229 0.32 -6.65 14.57
C ALA A 229 1.21 -7.85 14.94
N SER A 230 0.81 -9.08 14.58
CA SER A 230 1.65 -10.29 14.76
C SER A 230 2.91 -10.18 13.90
N ILE A 231 2.79 -9.81 12.63
CA ILE A 231 3.95 -9.60 11.74
C ILE A 231 4.92 -8.57 12.33
N LEU A 232 4.41 -7.46 12.89
CA LEU A 232 5.25 -6.43 13.51
C LEU A 232 5.94 -6.91 14.80
N ARG A 233 5.41 -7.93 15.48
CA ARG A 233 6.04 -8.55 16.66
C ARG A 233 7.16 -9.51 16.31
N ASP A 234 7.11 -10.11 15.12
CA ASP A 234 8.13 -11.06 14.63
C ASP A 234 9.46 -10.36 14.29
N CYS A 235 9.91 -9.48 15.18
CA CYS A 235 11.31 -9.04 15.18
C CYS A 235 12.12 -10.23 15.75
N GLY A 236 12.81 -10.98 14.88
CA GLY A 236 13.60 -12.16 15.24
C GLY A 236 14.60 -11.96 16.37
#